data_a97ecd05dc045b2920f166020c7a32c7
#
_entry.id   a97ecd05dc045b2920f166020c7a32c7
#
_cell.length_a   1.000
_cell.length_b   1.000
_cell.length_c   1.000
_cell.angle_alpha   90.00
_cell.angle_beta   90.00
_cell.angle_gamma   90.00
#
_symmetry.space_group_name_H-M   'P 1'
#
loop_
_entity.id
_entity.type
_entity.pdbx_description
1 polymer ?
#
loop_
_entity_poly.entity_id
_entity_poly.type
_entity_poly.pdbx_seq_one_letter_code
_entity_poly.pdbx_strand_id
1 'polypeptide(L)'
;MKRPAYDSPSLPITWDRMEYVEGTNEYVPIQPEYKKSIDQLYAEAEKQALDGNPEALVNVKKEFGDNPYELKNILKNWVRNKNQDLKVIPTDSIVIKVDKEAVRRSGMMIPGDSIPDYMHISLKGKRALYKSELMMLEMLSEANWERPIYIAVSVGRENQLNMENHFVQEGLAYRFTPFDTSKTGVTIDSEKMYDNLMNKFKFGGIDKPGIYIDENAMRMCHSHRRIFSQLVQQLMREGKKNKAKAALDYAEKMIPAYNVPYDWQNGAVQMAEAYYQLGETAKADEIMKALADKAVEYLTWYLSLDDNRFMISTREFEYHWAVLDAEVKAMKKYNSKLAEIYEPKVEELYNMYVDRMKE
;
A
#
# COMPACT_ATOMS: atom_id res chain seq x y z
N MET A 1 3.36 27.36 -9.04
CA MET A 1 3.75 25.95 -8.86
C MET A 1 3.72 25.31 -10.24
N LYS A 2 4.88 24.97 -10.84
CA LYS A 2 4.89 24.22 -12.10
C LYS A 2 4.29 22.84 -11.82
N ARG A 3 3.34 22.43 -12.62
CA ARG A 3 2.73 21.11 -12.49
C ARG A 3 3.63 20.12 -13.24
N PRO A 4 4.29 19.17 -12.56
CA PRO A 4 5.24 18.25 -13.21
C PRO A 4 4.66 17.49 -14.40
N ALA A 5 3.34 17.28 -14.40
CA ALA A 5 2.63 16.59 -15.49
C ALA A 5 2.71 17.29 -16.84
N TYR A 6 2.98 18.60 -16.90
CA TYR A 6 3.07 19.34 -18.16
C TYR A 6 4.48 19.38 -18.74
N ASP A 7 5.48 19.11 -17.92
CA ASP A 7 6.89 19.15 -18.33
C ASP A 7 7.44 17.77 -18.73
N SER A 8 6.67 16.68 -18.54
CA SER A 8 7.06 15.33 -18.88
C SER A 8 6.30 14.83 -20.12
N PRO A 9 6.93 14.05 -21.02
CA PRO A 9 6.23 13.40 -22.11
C PRO A 9 5.06 12.58 -21.55
N SER A 10 3.86 12.76 -22.12
CA SER A 10 2.70 11.93 -21.78
C SER A 10 2.87 10.52 -22.34
N LEU A 11 2.20 9.53 -21.74
CA LEU A 11 2.04 8.24 -22.39
C LEU A 11 1.15 8.41 -23.64
N PRO A 12 1.44 7.70 -24.75
CA PRO A 12 0.69 7.82 -25.99
C PRO A 12 -0.65 7.07 -25.95
N ILE A 13 -1.47 7.38 -24.94
CA ILE A 13 -2.81 6.82 -24.78
C ILE A 13 -3.81 7.81 -25.36
N THR A 14 -4.51 7.41 -26.39
CA THR A 14 -5.54 8.21 -27.07
C THR A 14 -6.94 7.88 -26.56
N TRP A 15 -7.92 8.76 -26.81
CA TRP A 15 -9.30 8.58 -26.32
C TRP A 15 -9.95 7.30 -26.87
N ASP A 16 -9.70 6.94 -28.14
CA ASP A 16 -10.19 5.72 -28.76
C ASP A 16 -9.68 4.44 -28.05
N ARG A 17 -8.49 4.50 -27.44
CA ARG A 17 -7.98 3.41 -26.59
C ARG A 17 -8.64 3.36 -25.21
N MET A 18 -9.27 4.44 -24.76
CA MET A 18 -9.95 4.52 -23.47
C MET A 18 -11.46 4.31 -23.58
N GLU A 19 -11.99 4.21 -24.78
CA GLU A 19 -13.38 3.84 -25.05
C GLU A 19 -13.52 2.33 -25.15
N TYR A 20 -13.60 1.66 -24.00
CA TYR A 20 -13.67 0.19 -23.95
C TYR A 20 -15.06 -0.35 -24.16
N VAL A 21 -16.10 0.37 -23.74
CA VAL A 21 -17.52 -0.01 -23.81
C VAL A 21 -18.38 1.20 -24.09
N GLU A 22 -19.38 1.06 -24.92
CA GLU A 22 -20.42 2.08 -25.13
C GLU A 22 -21.43 2.08 -23.96
N GLY A 23 -21.82 3.27 -23.54
CA GLY A 23 -22.85 3.46 -22.50
C GLY A 23 -22.33 3.61 -21.08
N THR A 24 -23.23 3.46 -20.10
CA THR A 24 -22.97 3.75 -18.69
C THR A 24 -22.28 2.61 -17.93
N ASN A 25 -22.32 1.39 -18.43
CA ASN A 25 -21.67 0.22 -17.81
C ASN A 25 -20.26 0.04 -18.38
N GLU A 26 -19.34 0.82 -17.87
CA GLU A 26 -17.94 0.87 -18.31
C GLU A 26 -17.13 -0.27 -17.68
N TYR A 27 -17.44 -1.51 -18.04
CA TYR A 27 -16.68 -2.68 -17.59
C TYR A 27 -16.53 -3.71 -18.72
N VAL A 28 -15.50 -4.54 -18.62
CA VAL A 28 -15.27 -5.71 -19.48
C VAL A 28 -15.33 -6.95 -18.60
N PRO A 29 -16.21 -7.94 -18.89
CA PRO A 29 -16.37 -9.15 -18.11
C PRO A 29 -15.13 -10.05 -18.18
N ILE A 30 -14.83 -10.76 -17.12
CA ILE A 30 -13.78 -11.78 -17.05
C ILE A 30 -14.45 -13.12 -17.28
N GLN A 31 -14.04 -13.81 -18.35
CA GLN A 31 -14.60 -15.09 -18.77
C GLN A 31 -13.48 -16.10 -19.04
N PRO A 32 -12.91 -16.71 -17.99
CA PRO A 32 -11.75 -17.61 -18.12
C PRO A 32 -12.04 -18.89 -18.91
N GLU A 33 -13.28 -19.22 -19.13
CA GLU A 33 -13.71 -20.35 -19.99
C GLU A 33 -13.21 -20.24 -21.40
N TYR A 34 -13.05 -19.04 -21.94
CA TYR A 34 -12.44 -18.81 -23.26
C TYR A 34 -11.00 -19.29 -23.36
N LYS A 35 -10.30 -19.35 -22.20
CA LYS A 35 -8.92 -19.84 -22.14
C LYS A 35 -8.78 -21.23 -22.75
N LYS A 36 -9.71 -22.13 -22.43
CA LYS A 36 -9.67 -23.51 -22.94
C LYS A 36 -9.75 -23.56 -24.47
N SER A 37 -10.62 -22.75 -25.08
CA SER A 37 -10.78 -22.68 -26.53
C SER A 37 -9.53 -22.09 -27.21
N ILE A 38 -8.91 -21.08 -26.58
CA ILE A 38 -7.69 -20.46 -27.07
C ILE A 38 -6.52 -21.46 -26.99
N ASP A 39 -6.36 -22.15 -25.87
CA ASP A 39 -5.32 -23.16 -25.68
C ASP A 39 -5.47 -24.32 -26.71
N GLN A 40 -6.70 -24.73 -26.99
CA GLN A 40 -6.99 -25.74 -28.03
C GLN A 40 -6.60 -25.23 -29.44
N LEU A 41 -6.92 -23.98 -29.76
CA LEU A 41 -6.57 -23.35 -31.03
C LEU A 41 -5.04 -23.36 -31.25
N TYR A 42 -4.27 -23.00 -30.24
CA TYR A 42 -2.80 -23.01 -30.32
C TYR A 42 -2.26 -24.44 -30.45
N ALA A 43 -2.77 -25.38 -29.65
CA ALA A 43 -2.34 -26.79 -29.71
C ALA A 43 -2.64 -27.43 -31.09
N GLU A 44 -3.77 -27.11 -31.68
CA GLU A 44 -4.14 -27.59 -33.02
C GLU A 44 -3.26 -26.98 -34.10
N ALA A 45 -2.96 -25.67 -34.03
CA ALA A 45 -2.08 -24.98 -34.94
C ALA A 45 -0.62 -25.49 -34.83
N GLU A 46 -0.14 -25.78 -33.64
CA GLU A 46 1.17 -26.41 -33.41
C GLU A 46 1.25 -27.82 -34.03
N LYS A 47 0.19 -28.62 -33.82
CA LYS A 47 0.11 -29.93 -34.46
C LYS A 47 0.14 -29.85 -36.02
N GLN A 48 -0.67 -28.95 -36.60
CA GLN A 48 -0.66 -28.73 -38.07
C GLN A 48 0.72 -28.27 -38.56
N ALA A 49 1.42 -27.45 -37.80
CA ALA A 49 2.77 -26.99 -38.17
C ALA A 49 3.77 -28.18 -38.18
N LEU A 50 3.66 -29.12 -37.24
CA LEU A 50 4.48 -30.33 -37.19
C LEU A 50 4.13 -31.30 -38.35
N ASP A 51 2.86 -31.35 -38.75
CA ASP A 51 2.35 -32.19 -39.85
C ASP A 51 2.64 -31.59 -41.24
N GLY A 52 3.44 -30.49 -41.31
CA GLY A 52 3.91 -29.90 -42.57
C GLY A 52 3.17 -28.64 -43.02
N ASN A 53 2.31 -28.08 -42.21
CA ASN A 53 1.63 -26.78 -42.44
C ASN A 53 2.04 -25.71 -41.43
N PRO A 54 3.27 -25.16 -41.52
CA PRO A 54 3.76 -24.15 -40.58
C PRO A 54 2.95 -22.82 -40.59
N GLU A 55 2.23 -22.54 -41.70
CA GLU A 55 1.43 -21.33 -41.83
C GLU A 55 0.28 -21.27 -40.82
N ALA A 56 -0.26 -22.41 -40.39
CA ALA A 56 -1.32 -22.48 -39.42
C ALA A 56 -0.90 -21.80 -38.11
N LEU A 57 0.25 -22.16 -37.57
CA LEU A 57 0.80 -21.57 -36.35
C LEU A 57 1.18 -20.09 -36.55
N VAL A 58 1.75 -19.74 -37.69
CA VAL A 58 2.09 -18.36 -38.02
C VAL A 58 0.83 -17.48 -38.05
N ASN A 59 -0.27 -17.95 -38.59
CA ASN A 59 -1.53 -17.21 -38.66
C ASN A 59 -2.14 -17.00 -37.29
N VAL A 60 -2.19 -18.02 -36.45
CA VAL A 60 -2.69 -17.92 -35.07
C VAL A 60 -1.84 -16.93 -34.25
N LYS A 61 -0.51 -17.02 -34.34
CA LYS A 61 0.39 -16.09 -33.68
C LYS A 61 0.30 -14.67 -34.21
N LYS A 62 0.05 -14.48 -35.49
CA LYS A 62 -0.17 -13.15 -36.09
C LYS A 62 -1.45 -12.50 -35.57
N GLU A 63 -2.48 -13.29 -35.33
CA GLU A 63 -3.77 -12.80 -34.80
C GLU A 63 -3.73 -12.54 -33.29
N PHE A 64 -3.28 -13.53 -32.50
CA PHE A 64 -3.37 -13.48 -31.05
C PHE A 64 -2.02 -13.23 -30.34
N GLY A 65 -0.90 -13.19 -31.07
CA GLY A 65 0.45 -13.02 -30.52
C GLY A 65 1.12 -14.36 -30.17
N ASP A 66 2.38 -14.30 -29.75
CA ASP A 66 3.10 -15.49 -29.27
C ASP A 66 2.51 -16.03 -27.94
N ASN A 67 2.03 -15.14 -27.09
CA ASN A 67 1.31 -15.45 -25.87
C ASN A 67 -0.04 -14.70 -25.87
N PRO A 68 -1.17 -15.39 -26.08
CA PRO A 68 -2.48 -14.75 -26.15
C PRO A 68 -2.92 -14.11 -24.83
N TYR A 69 -2.30 -14.48 -23.72
CA TYR A 69 -2.59 -13.96 -22.37
C TYR A 69 -1.66 -12.82 -21.96
N GLU A 70 -0.76 -12.39 -22.85
CA GLU A 70 0.03 -11.19 -22.63
C GLU A 70 -0.86 -9.95 -22.68
N LEU A 71 -0.64 -9.02 -21.74
CA LEU A 71 -1.45 -7.81 -21.58
C LEU A 71 -1.71 -7.08 -22.90
N LYS A 72 -0.68 -6.87 -23.74
CA LYS A 72 -0.80 -6.19 -25.03
C LYS A 72 -1.77 -6.90 -25.98
N ASN A 73 -1.74 -8.24 -25.98
CA ASN A 73 -2.61 -9.06 -26.83
C ASN A 73 -4.05 -9.08 -26.30
N ILE A 74 -4.23 -9.15 -24.98
CA ILE A 74 -5.57 -9.04 -24.34
C ILE A 74 -6.21 -7.69 -24.68
N LEU A 75 -5.49 -6.59 -24.49
CA LEU A 75 -6.00 -5.25 -24.77
C LEU A 75 -6.35 -5.10 -26.26
N LYS A 76 -5.49 -5.58 -27.16
CA LYS A 76 -5.70 -5.46 -28.62
C LYS A 76 -6.85 -6.31 -29.13
N ASN A 77 -6.88 -7.60 -28.78
CA ASN A 77 -7.71 -8.58 -29.48
C ASN A 77 -9.06 -8.79 -28.79
N TRP A 78 -9.17 -8.50 -27.49
CA TRP A 78 -10.35 -8.75 -26.69
C TRP A 78 -10.98 -7.45 -26.19
N VAL A 79 -10.27 -6.66 -25.40
CA VAL A 79 -10.81 -5.44 -24.79
C VAL A 79 -11.25 -4.43 -25.83
N ARG A 80 -10.47 -4.26 -26.92
CA ARG A 80 -10.78 -3.34 -28.04
C ARG A 80 -11.49 -4.02 -29.20
N ASN A 81 -12.02 -5.23 -28.99
CA ASN A 81 -12.74 -5.92 -30.04
C ASN A 81 -14.00 -5.14 -30.44
N LYS A 82 -14.23 -4.99 -31.75
CA LYS A 82 -15.44 -4.32 -32.26
C LYS A 82 -16.70 -5.15 -32.09
N ASN A 83 -16.57 -6.48 -32.06
CA ASN A 83 -17.67 -7.37 -31.71
C ASN A 83 -17.87 -7.36 -30.19
N GLN A 84 -19.02 -6.88 -29.75
CA GLN A 84 -19.36 -6.77 -28.31
C GLN A 84 -19.35 -8.12 -27.58
N ASP A 85 -19.75 -9.19 -28.25
CA ASP A 85 -19.77 -10.55 -27.68
C ASP A 85 -18.36 -11.09 -27.38
N LEU A 86 -17.34 -10.51 -28.02
CA LEU A 86 -15.92 -10.85 -27.82
C LEU A 86 -15.18 -9.85 -26.95
N LYS A 87 -15.85 -8.83 -26.41
CA LYS A 87 -15.25 -7.89 -25.45
C LYS A 87 -15.22 -8.52 -24.07
N VAL A 88 -14.23 -9.38 -23.82
CA VAL A 88 -14.04 -10.11 -22.57
C VAL A 88 -12.56 -10.12 -22.18
N ILE A 89 -12.28 -10.45 -20.93
CA ILE A 89 -10.94 -10.86 -20.49
C ILE A 89 -10.92 -12.40 -20.47
N PRO A 90 -10.18 -13.06 -21.37
CA PRO A 90 -10.29 -14.51 -21.58
C PRO A 90 -9.49 -15.35 -20.58
N THR A 91 -9.06 -14.76 -19.47
CA THR A 91 -8.19 -15.41 -18.49
C THR A 91 -8.38 -14.81 -17.10
N ASP A 92 -8.09 -15.58 -16.05
CA ASP A 92 -7.99 -15.11 -14.68
C ASP A 92 -6.56 -14.69 -14.27
N SER A 93 -5.60 -14.74 -15.22
CA SER A 93 -4.22 -14.34 -15.01
C SER A 93 -3.65 -13.65 -16.25
N ILE A 94 -3.40 -12.36 -16.13
CA ILE A 94 -2.76 -11.57 -17.20
C ILE A 94 -1.25 -11.71 -17.09
N VAL A 95 -0.57 -11.94 -18.20
CA VAL A 95 0.88 -12.01 -18.28
C VAL A 95 1.43 -10.69 -18.81
N ILE A 96 2.48 -10.17 -18.17
CA ILE A 96 3.21 -8.99 -18.65
C ILE A 96 4.66 -9.39 -18.88
N LYS A 97 5.12 -9.25 -20.12
CA LYS A 97 6.52 -9.45 -20.46
C LYS A 97 7.37 -8.34 -19.84
N VAL A 98 8.49 -8.69 -19.23
CA VAL A 98 9.38 -7.73 -18.57
C VAL A 98 10.54 -7.37 -19.50
N ASP A 99 10.66 -6.09 -19.82
CA ASP A 99 11.86 -5.56 -20.46
C ASP A 99 12.94 -5.32 -19.38
N LYS A 100 13.89 -6.25 -19.29
CA LYS A 100 14.92 -6.22 -18.25
C LYS A 100 15.83 -5.00 -18.34
N GLU A 101 16.13 -4.54 -19.56
CA GLU A 101 16.96 -3.36 -19.78
C GLU A 101 16.21 -2.08 -19.37
N ALA A 102 14.93 -1.98 -19.72
CA ALA A 102 14.10 -0.87 -19.30
C ALA A 102 13.95 -0.83 -17.76
N VAL A 103 13.76 -1.98 -17.10
CA VAL A 103 13.70 -2.07 -15.64
C VAL A 103 14.99 -1.57 -14.99
N ARG A 104 16.16 -1.91 -15.55
CA ARG A 104 17.45 -1.41 -15.02
C ARG A 104 17.56 0.10 -15.17
N ARG A 105 17.20 0.64 -16.33
CA ARG A 105 17.28 2.09 -16.61
C ARG A 105 16.30 2.92 -15.81
N SER A 106 15.07 2.41 -15.60
CA SER A 106 13.99 3.15 -14.93
C SER A 106 14.08 3.18 -13.40
N GLY A 107 15.06 2.48 -12.81
CA GLY A 107 15.26 2.45 -11.36
C GLY A 107 14.23 1.60 -10.62
N MET A 108 13.56 0.66 -11.30
CA MET A 108 12.61 -0.28 -10.70
C MET A 108 13.29 -1.49 -10.04
N MET A 109 14.61 -1.54 -10.02
CA MET A 109 15.37 -2.64 -9.38
C MET A 109 15.11 -2.71 -7.89
N ILE A 110 15.10 -3.94 -7.38
CA ILE A 110 15.19 -4.27 -5.96
C ILE A 110 16.60 -4.88 -5.72
N PRO A 111 17.29 -4.50 -4.63
CA PRO A 111 18.60 -5.06 -4.34
C PRO A 111 18.57 -6.58 -4.19
N GLY A 112 19.52 -7.25 -4.87
CA GLY A 112 19.75 -8.70 -4.70
C GLY A 112 18.93 -9.62 -5.58
N ASP A 113 17.97 -9.13 -6.37
CA ASP A 113 17.10 -9.98 -7.16
C ASP A 113 17.40 -10.00 -8.65
N SER A 114 17.20 -11.18 -9.27
CA SER A 114 17.20 -11.33 -10.71
C SER A 114 15.88 -10.87 -11.31
N ILE A 115 15.95 -10.05 -12.38
CA ILE A 115 14.75 -9.55 -13.04
C ILE A 115 14.00 -10.71 -13.70
N PRO A 116 12.70 -10.94 -13.39
CA PRO A 116 11.92 -12.01 -14.00
C PRO A 116 11.69 -11.73 -15.49
N ASP A 117 11.44 -12.78 -16.27
CA ASP A 117 11.06 -12.63 -17.69
C ASP A 117 9.61 -12.18 -17.85
N TYR A 118 8.76 -12.58 -16.91
CA TYR A 118 7.32 -12.30 -16.91
C TYR A 118 6.83 -11.94 -15.51
N MET A 119 5.85 -11.07 -15.46
CA MET A 119 5.04 -10.75 -14.30
C MET A 119 3.61 -11.24 -14.55
N HIS A 120 2.89 -11.60 -13.48
CA HIS A 120 1.51 -12.06 -13.56
C HIS A 120 0.60 -11.21 -12.70
N ILE A 121 -0.52 -10.75 -13.26
CA ILE A 121 -1.61 -10.11 -12.50
C ILE A 121 -2.73 -11.11 -12.35
N SER A 122 -3.04 -11.49 -11.12
CA SER A 122 -4.15 -12.38 -10.80
C SER A 122 -5.48 -11.61 -10.80
N LEU A 123 -6.45 -12.11 -11.58
CA LEU A 123 -7.82 -11.59 -11.58
C LEU A 123 -8.78 -12.47 -10.78
N LYS A 124 -8.27 -13.46 -10.04
CA LYS A 124 -9.09 -14.34 -9.22
C LYS A 124 -9.97 -13.55 -8.25
N GLY A 125 -11.26 -13.94 -8.19
CA GLY A 125 -12.24 -13.26 -7.36
C GLY A 125 -12.90 -12.03 -8.01
N LYS A 126 -12.40 -11.55 -9.15
CA LYS A 126 -13.06 -10.50 -9.94
C LYS A 126 -13.96 -11.09 -11.03
N ARG A 127 -15.12 -10.48 -11.25
CA ARG A 127 -16.06 -10.87 -12.32
C ARG A 127 -15.91 -10.00 -13.58
N ALA A 128 -15.38 -8.79 -13.39
CA ALA A 128 -15.18 -7.83 -14.48
C ALA A 128 -14.05 -6.88 -14.12
N LEU A 129 -13.48 -6.21 -15.11
CA LEU A 129 -12.61 -5.05 -14.95
C LEU A 129 -13.37 -3.79 -15.32
N TYR A 130 -13.37 -2.81 -14.43
CA TYR A 130 -13.98 -1.51 -14.65
C TYR A 130 -13.02 -0.58 -15.40
N LYS A 131 -13.53 0.51 -15.93
CA LYS A 131 -12.76 1.48 -16.71
C LYS A 131 -11.47 1.95 -16.02
N SER A 132 -11.51 2.21 -14.73
CA SER A 132 -10.32 2.61 -13.95
C SER A 132 -9.23 1.54 -13.96
N GLU A 133 -9.61 0.26 -13.86
CA GLU A 133 -8.68 -0.87 -13.87
C GLU A 133 -8.14 -1.11 -15.29
N LEU A 134 -8.99 -0.98 -16.31
CA LEU A 134 -8.59 -1.05 -17.71
C LEU A 134 -7.61 0.06 -18.07
N MET A 135 -7.83 1.29 -17.58
CA MET A 135 -6.89 2.40 -17.75
C MET A 135 -5.53 2.12 -17.09
N MET A 136 -5.51 1.50 -15.89
CA MET A 136 -4.24 1.07 -15.27
C MET A 136 -3.51 0.05 -16.16
N LEU A 137 -4.22 -0.92 -16.71
CA LEU A 137 -3.63 -1.91 -17.61
C LEU A 137 -3.09 -1.26 -18.91
N GLU A 138 -3.80 -0.28 -19.46
CA GLU A 138 -3.30 0.51 -20.59
C GLU A 138 -2.02 1.27 -20.24
N MET A 139 -1.98 1.93 -19.08
CA MET A 139 -0.78 2.64 -18.62
C MET A 139 0.40 1.68 -18.43
N LEU A 140 0.18 0.49 -17.85
CA LEU A 140 1.22 -0.53 -17.70
C LEU A 140 1.73 -1.01 -19.05
N SER A 141 0.82 -1.27 -20.00
CA SER A 141 1.15 -1.70 -21.36
C SER A 141 1.98 -0.67 -22.12
N GLU A 142 1.58 0.61 -22.05
CA GLU A 142 2.25 1.69 -22.79
C GLU A 142 3.53 2.17 -22.11
N ALA A 143 3.61 2.12 -20.79
CA ALA A 143 4.84 2.43 -20.06
C ALA A 143 5.98 1.47 -20.38
N ASN A 144 5.66 0.22 -20.70
CA ASN A 144 6.59 -0.84 -21.12
C ASN A 144 7.90 -0.87 -20.34
N TRP A 145 7.82 -0.66 -19.00
CA TRP A 145 8.94 -0.59 -18.07
C TRP A 145 9.91 0.60 -18.27
N GLU A 146 9.72 1.42 -19.29
CA GLU A 146 10.56 2.60 -19.53
C GLU A 146 10.35 3.72 -18.53
N ARG A 147 9.17 3.78 -17.92
CA ARG A 147 8.79 4.80 -16.93
C ARG A 147 8.34 4.14 -15.63
N PRO A 148 8.85 4.61 -14.48
CA PRO A 148 8.36 4.14 -13.19
C PRO A 148 6.92 4.60 -12.99
N ILE A 149 6.09 3.68 -12.49
CA ILE A 149 4.71 3.94 -12.11
C ILE A 149 4.62 3.91 -10.61
N TYR A 150 3.90 4.87 -10.05
CA TYR A 150 3.68 5.00 -8.63
C TYR A 150 2.20 5.01 -8.30
N ILE A 151 1.85 4.43 -7.15
CA ILE A 151 0.53 4.51 -6.56
C ILE A 151 0.63 5.21 -5.20
N ALA A 152 -0.30 6.12 -4.90
CA ALA A 152 -0.27 6.84 -3.63
C ALA A 152 -0.62 5.89 -2.46
N VAL A 153 -0.04 6.11 -1.28
CA VAL A 153 -0.35 5.33 -0.07
C VAL A 153 -1.81 5.45 0.39
N SER A 154 -2.52 6.45 -0.11
CA SER A 154 -3.95 6.67 0.16
C SER A 154 -4.89 5.84 -0.74
N VAL A 155 -4.36 5.14 -1.75
CA VAL A 155 -5.16 4.26 -2.62
C VAL A 155 -5.42 2.94 -1.90
N GLY A 156 -6.69 2.63 -1.65
CA GLY A 156 -7.11 1.39 -1.00
C GLY A 156 -6.75 0.15 -1.82
N ARG A 157 -6.57 -0.99 -1.15
CA ARG A 157 -6.17 -2.25 -1.80
C ARG A 157 -7.16 -2.71 -2.87
N GLU A 158 -8.45 -2.45 -2.67
CA GLU A 158 -9.52 -2.76 -3.63
C GLU A 158 -9.31 -2.10 -5.00
N ASN A 159 -8.56 -0.99 -5.04
CA ASN A 159 -8.22 -0.24 -6.26
C ASN A 159 -6.82 -0.55 -6.80
N GLN A 160 -6.13 -1.57 -6.28
CA GLN A 160 -4.75 -1.92 -6.66
C GLN A 160 -4.67 -3.11 -7.62
N LEU A 161 -5.78 -3.58 -8.15
CA LEU A 161 -5.88 -4.66 -9.16
C LEU A 161 -5.11 -5.95 -8.74
N ASN A 162 -5.14 -6.32 -7.47
CA ASN A 162 -4.42 -7.45 -6.88
C ASN A 162 -2.88 -7.41 -7.14
N MET A 163 -2.33 -6.20 -7.27
CA MET A 163 -0.88 -5.99 -7.54
C MET A 163 -0.09 -5.60 -6.29
N GLU A 164 -0.66 -5.69 -5.08
CA GLU A 164 -0.01 -5.28 -3.83
C GLU A 164 1.35 -5.93 -3.60
N ASN A 165 1.55 -7.16 -4.11
CA ASN A 165 2.84 -7.86 -4.04
C ASN A 165 3.88 -7.31 -5.03
N HIS A 166 3.53 -6.32 -5.82
CA HIS A 166 4.43 -5.68 -6.78
C HIS A 166 4.71 -4.21 -6.42
N PHE A 167 4.48 -3.83 -5.17
CA PHE A 167 4.69 -2.47 -4.70
C PHE A 167 5.79 -2.40 -3.65
N VAL A 168 6.70 -1.43 -3.83
CA VAL A 168 7.76 -1.10 -2.89
C VAL A 168 7.58 0.34 -2.43
N GLN A 169 7.46 0.56 -1.13
CA GLN A 169 7.22 1.88 -0.56
C GLN A 169 8.48 2.73 -0.57
N GLU A 170 8.37 3.99 -1.01
CA GLU A 170 9.44 4.98 -1.05
C GLU A 170 9.09 6.29 -0.31
N GLY A 171 8.04 6.28 0.48
CA GLY A 171 7.48 7.42 1.20
C GLY A 171 5.97 7.47 1.10
N LEU A 172 5.39 8.55 0.57
CA LEU A 172 3.95 8.71 0.33
C LEU A 172 3.46 7.99 -0.93
N ALA A 173 4.32 7.21 -1.58
CA ALA A 173 3.96 6.44 -2.75
C ALA A 173 4.65 5.07 -2.73
N TYR A 174 3.98 4.11 -3.36
CA TYR A 174 4.53 2.81 -3.68
C TYR A 174 4.99 2.82 -5.13
N ARG A 175 6.22 2.42 -5.37
CA ARG A 175 6.75 2.19 -6.71
C ARG A 175 6.32 0.80 -7.19
N PHE A 176 5.73 0.74 -8.38
CA PHE A 176 5.45 -0.52 -9.06
C PHE A 176 6.75 -1.17 -9.55
N THR A 177 6.84 -2.50 -9.43
CA THR A 177 8.02 -3.28 -9.76
C THR A 177 7.61 -4.64 -10.35
N PRO A 178 8.43 -5.25 -11.25
CA PRO A 178 8.17 -6.59 -11.75
C PRO A 178 8.42 -7.70 -10.73
N PHE A 179 9.07 -7.39 -9.60
CA PHE A 179 9.40 -8.36 -8.56
C PHE A 179 8.21 -8.67 -7.67
N ASP A 180 8.10 -9.91 -7.24
CA ASP A 180 7.11 -10.33 -6.25
C ASP A 180 7.67 -10.10 -4.84
N THR A 181 7.21 -9.03 -4.19
CA THR A 181 7.67 -8.64 -2.85
C THR A 181 7.34 -9.67 -1.76
N SER A 182 6.38 -10.56 -1.99
CA SER A 182 6.10 -11.67 -1.07
C SER A 182 7.21 -12.71 -1.05
N LYS A 183 7.95 -12.84 -2.16
CA LYS A 183 9.11 -13.76 -2.29
C LYS A 183 10.41 -13.10 -1.88
N THR A 184 10.58 -11.82 -2.22
CA THR A 184 11.80 -11.08 -1.92
C THR A 184 11.85 -10.56 -0.49
N GLY A 185 10.68 -10.37 0.14
CA GLY A 185 10.55 -9.74 1.45
C GLY A 185 10.80 -8.22 1.45
N VAL A 186 11.11 -7.62 0.30
CA VAL A 186 11.42 -6.18 0.18
C VAL A 186 10.14 -5.39 -0.12
N THR A 187 9.50 -4.90 0.92
CA THR A 187 8.29 -4.06 0.81
C THR A 187 8.56 -2.57 0.95
N ILE A 188 9.75 -2.20 1.43
CA ILE A 188 10.22 -0.82 1.62
C ILE A 188 11.63 -0.68 1.07
N ASP A 189 11.86 0.33 0.23
CA ASP A 189 13.20 0.77 -0.16
C ASP A 189 13.69 1.78 0.88
N SER A 190 14.39 1.29 1.91
CA SER A 190 14.79 2.09 3.06
C SER A 190 15.72 3.25 2.69
N GLU A 191 16.58 3.07 1.69
CA GLU A 191 17.52 4.11 1.26
C GLU A 191 16.80 5.26 0.54
N LYS A 192 15.95 4.93 -0.44
CA LYS A 192 15.15 5.95 -1.15
C LYS A 192 14.14 6.62 -0.23
N MET A 193 13.49 5.83 0.64
CA MET A 193 12.52 6.36 1.59
C MET A 193 13.19 7.31 2.58
N TYR A 194 14.39 6.96 3.08
CA TYR A 194 15.18 7.82 3.93
C TYR A 194 15.55 9.14 3.23
N ASP A 195 16.08 9.06 2.00
CA ASP A 195 16.43 10.25 1.23
C ASP A 195 15.20 11.14 0.94
N ASN A 196 14.06 10.53 0.60
CA ASN A 196 12.84 11.27 0.34
C ASN A 196 12.34 12.00 1.59
N LEU A 197 12.23 11.30 2.74
CA LEU A 197 11.70 11.90 3.97
C LEU A 197 12.64 12.94 4.57
N MET A 198 13.94 12.68 4.58
CA MET A 198 14.91 13.55 5.23
C MET A 198 15.29 14.77 4.39
N ASN A 199 15.32 14.63 3.06
CA ASN A 199 15.92 15.65 2.18
C ASN A 199 14.92 16.32 1.23
N LYS A 200 13.80 15.66 0.89
CA LYS A 200 12.90 16.14 -0.18
C LYS A 200 11.53 16.57 0.34
N PHE A 201 11.06 16.00 1.44
CA PHE A 201 9.75 16.33 1.98
C PHE A 201 9.72 17.77 2.51
N LYS A 202 8.55 18.42 2.36
CA LYS A 202 8.25 19.76 2.86
C LYS A 202 7.07 19.65 3.85
N PHE A 203 7.27 20.12 5.07
CA PHE A 203 6.29 19.99 6.15
C PHE A 203 5.41 21.23 6.36
N GLY A 204 5.54 22.24 5.49
CA GLY A 204 4.64 23.40 5.49
C GLY A 204 4.69 24.30 6.73
N GLY A 205 5.67 24.09 7.62
CA GLY A 205 5.82 24.87 8.85
C GLY A 205 5.02 24.34 10.04
N ILE A 206 4.58 23.06 10.01
CA ILE A 206 3.91 22.39 11.13
C ILE A 206 4.80 22.23 12.37
N ASP A 207 6.09 22.45 12.23
CA ASP A 207 7.07 22.54 13.31
C ASP A 207 7.00 23.85 14.12
N LYS A 208 6.25 24.85 13.65
CA LYS A 208 6.15 26.14 14.32
C LYS A 208 5.05 26.11 15.41
N PRO A 209 5.34 26.61 16.63
CA PRO A 209 4.34 26.64 17.68
C PRO A 209 3.19 27.60 17.35
N GLY A 210 1.99 27.29 17.85
CA GLY A 210 0.82 28.16 17.78
C GLY A 210 0.10 28.19 16.41
N ILE A 211 0.40 27.26 15.50
CA ILE A 211 -0.35 27.12 14.24
C ILE A 211 -1.65 26.34 14.49
N TYR A 212 -2.68 26.70 13.73
CA TYR A 212 -3.91 25.92 13.65
C TYR A 212 -3.78 24.88 12.52
N ILE A 213 -4.10 23.63 12.83
CA ILE A 213 -4.15 22.52 11.88
C ILE A 213 -5.58 21.98 11.89
N ASP A 214 -6.28 22.07 10.76
CA ASP A 214 -7.61 21.50 10.61
C ASP A 214 -7.58 19.96 10.61
N GLU A 215 -8.74 19.34 10.73
CA GLU A 215 -8.85 17.88 10.84
C GLU A 215 -8.27 17.14 9.63
N ASN A 216 -8.44 17.65 8.41
CA ASN A 216 -7.91 17.00 7.22
C ASN A 216 -6.38 17.11 7.15
N ALA A 217 -5.84 18.28 7.46
CA ALA A 217 -4.40 18.49 7.57
C ALA A 217 -3.81 17.65 8.71
N MET A 218 -4.51 17.52 9.85
CA MET A 218 -4.11 16.65 10.96
C MET A 218 -3.98 15.19 10.53
N ARG A 219 -4.94 14.66 9.78
CA ARG A 219 -4.87 13.29 9.22
C ARG A 219 -3.64 13.10 8.32
N MET A 220 -3.29 14.13 7.53
CA MET A 220 -2.07 14.09 6.70
C MET A 220 -0.81 14.11 7.57
N CYS A 221 -0.78 14.91 8.63
CA CYS A 221 0.35 14.93 9.58
C CYS A 221 0.53 13.57 10.27
N HIS A 222 -0.54 12.93 10.69
CA HIS A 222 -0.53 11.57 11.21
C HIS A 222 -0.02 10.55 10.19
N SER A 223 -0.42 10.69 8.93
CA SER A 223 0.08 9.82 7.86
C SER A 223 1.59 9.97 7.67
N HIS A 224 2.14 11.19 7.77
CA HIS A 224 3.59 11.40 7.71
C HIS A 224 4.31 10.75 8.90
N ARG A 225 3.80 10.89 10.12
CA ARG A 225 4.38 10.22 11.31
C ARG A 225 4.41 8.71 11.13
N ARG A 226 3.31 8.11 10.64
CA ARG A 226 3.24 6.67 10.35
C ARG A 226 4.29 6.24 9.34
N ILE A 227 4.55 7.03 8.31
CA ILE A 227 5.57 6.72 7.29
C ILE A 227 6.98 6.78 7.89
N PHE A 228 7.29 7.74 8.76
CA PHE A 228 8.54 7.74 9.52
C PHE A 228 8.67 6.50 10.39
N SER A 229 7.62 6.12 11.10
CA SER A 229 7.60 4.90 11.90
C SER A 229 7.92 3.65 11.06
N GLN A 230 7.33 3.52 9.87
CA GLN A 230 7.62 2.41 8.94
C GLN A 230 9.08 2.40 8.48
N LEU A 231 9.62 3.57 8.12
CA LEU A 231 11.04 3.70 7.77
C LEU A 231 11.95 3.28 8.93
N VAL A 232 11.68 3.80 10.12
CA VAL A 232 12.47 3.50 11.33
C VAL A 232 12.47 2.00 11.62
N GLN A 233 11.32 1.35 11.60
CA GLN A 233 11.23 -0.09 11.80
C GLN A 233 12.05 -0.86 10.76
N GLN A 234 11.99 -0.46 9.49
CA GLN A 234 12.79 -1.09 8.43
C GLN A 234 14.28 -0.89 8.65
N LEU A 235 14.72 0.33 8.98
CA LEU A 235 16.13 0.63 9.30
C LEU A 235 16.62 -0.16 10.51
N MET A 236 15.79 -0.34 11.54
CA MET A 236 16.12 -1.16 12.71
C MET A 236 16.29 -2.64 12.33
N ARG A 237 15.41 -3.19 11.49
CA ARG A 237 15.54 -4.57 10.98
C ARG A 237 16.82 -4.77 10.17
N GLU A 238 17.23 -3.76 9.42
CA GLU A 238 18.47 -3.75 8.63
C GLU A 238 19.73 -3.46 9.47
N GLY A 239 19.61 -3.24 10.78
CA GLY A 239 20.72 -2.90 11.66
C GLY A 239 21.27 -1.48 11.49
N LYS A 240 20.61 -0.62 10.72
CA LYS A 240 20.99 0.77 10.41
C LYS A 240 20.60 1.73 11.55
N LYS A 241 21.01 1.43 12.78
CA LYS A 241 20.60 2.12 14.01
C LYS A 241 20.82 3.64 13.98
N ASN A 242 21.94 4.10 13.41
CA ASN A 242 22.24 5.54 13.34
C ASN A 242 21.26 6.28 12.41
N LYS A 243 20.89 5.68 11.28
CA LYS A 243 19.88 6.25 10.38
C LYS A 243 18.50 6.21 11.04
N ALA A 244 18.15 5.14 11.73
CA ALA A 244 16.89 5.02 12.45
C ALA A 244 16.75 6.12 13.51
N LYS A 245 17.81 6.35 14.33
CA LYS A 245 17.83 7.43 15.32
C LYS A 245 17.68 8.80 14.66
N ALA A 246 18.42 9.07 13.60
CA ALA A 246 18.35 10.34 12.88
C ALA A 246 16.94 10.59 12.30
N ALA A 247 16.28 9.54 11.77
CA ALA A 247 14.91 9.63 11.25
C ALA A 247 13.88 9.87 12.36
N LEU A 248 14.04 9.23 13.53
CA LEU A 248 13.19 9.47 14.71
C LEU A 248 13.32 10.94 15.18
N ASP A 249 14.55 11.40 15.43
CA ASP A 249 14.80 12.75 15.92
C ASP A 249 14.32 13.82 14.93
N TYR A 250 14.44 13.54 13.63
CA TYR A 250 13.93 14.42 12.59
C TYR A 250 12.37 14.43 12.54
N ALA A 251 11.74 13.27 12.69
CA ALA A 251 10.28 13.18 12.75
C ALA A 251 9.71 13.98 13.92
N GLU A 252 10.29 13.84 15.13
CA GLU A 252 9.88 14.60 16.31
C GLU A 252 10.06 16.11 16.12
N LYS A 253 11.14 16.52 15.48
CA LYS A 253 11.40 17.93 15.17
C LYS A 253 10.40 18.50 14.16
N MET A 254 10.09 17.76 13.10
CA MET A 254 9.28 18.26 11.98
C MET A 254 7.78 18.06 12.19
N ILE A 255 7.39 17.12 13.07
CA ILE A 255 5.99 16.79 13.39
C ILE A 255 5.86 16.75 14.93
N PRO A 256 6.05 17.88 15.63
CA PRO A 256 6.11 17.90 17.08
C PRO A 256 4.75 17.58 17.72
N ALA A 257 4.79 16.93 18.87
CA ALA A 257 3.60 16.48 19.58
C ALA A 257 2.69 17.64 20.03
N TYR A 258 3.22 18.84 20.26
CA TYR A 258 2.43 20.01 20.65
C TYR A 258 1.50 20.52 19.53
N ASN A 259 1.80 20.25 18.27
CA ASN A 259 0.93 20.57 17.12
C ASN A 259 0.20 19.34 16.58
N VAL A 260 0.86 18.17 16.63
CA VAL A 260 0.31 16.90 16.13
C VAL A 260 0.42 15.88 17.26
N PRO A 261 -0.56 15.74 18.13
CA PRO A 261 -0.52 14.81 19.26
C PRO A 261 -0.22 13.38 18.84
N TYR A 262 0.42 12.61 19.71
CA TYR A 262 0.62 11.19 19.48
C TYR A 262 -0.71 10.46 19.41
N ASP A 263 -0.73 9.42 18.58
CA ASP A 263 -1.89 8.58 18.43
C ASP A 263 -1.44 7.13 18.19
N TRP A 264 -2.15 6.20 18.80
CA TRP A 264 -1.87 4.77 18.71
C TRP A 264 -1.79 4.28 17.25
N GLN A 265 -2.77 4.67 16.42
CA GLN A 265 -2.89 4.19 15.04
C GLN A 265 -1.83 4.75 14.09
N ASN A 266 -1.10 5.78 14.51
CA ASN A 266 -0.21 6.56 13.64
C ASN A 266 1.29 6.30 13.86
N GLY A 267 1.61 5.12 14.40
CA GLY A 267 2.99 4.65 14.49
C GLY A 267 3.76 5.18 15.71
N ALA A 268 3.12 5.92 16.63
CA ALA A 268 3.80 6.47 17.81
C ALA A 268 4.35 5.38 18.72
N VAL A 269 3.62 4.30 18.95
CA VAL A 269 4.10 3.15 19.74
C VAL A 269 5.38 2.56 19.14
N GLN A 270 5.39 2.34 17.83
CA GLN A 270 6.55 1.79 17.14
C GLN A 270 7.76 2.75 17.18
N MET A 271 7.53 4.06 17.19
CA MET A 271 8.59 5.04 17.40
C MET A 271 9.13 4.95 18.83
N ALA A 272 8.27 4.84 19.83
CA ALA A 272 8.68 4.62 21.23
C ALA A 272 9.47 3.31 21.39
N GLU A 273 8.99 2.21 20.82
CA GLU A 273 9.71 0.93 20.83
C GLU A 273 11.10 1.03 20.19
N ALA A 274 11.22 1.77 19.09
CA ALA A 274 12.50 2.01 18.45
C ALA A 274 13.45 2.84 19.35
N TYR A 275 12.93 3.86 20.04
CA TYR A 275 13.71 4.60 21.03
C TYR A 275 14.17 3.71 22.19
N TYR A 276 13.32 2.82 22.73
CA TYR A 276 13.73 1.84 23.72
C TYR A 276 14.87 0.95 23.22
N GLN A 277 14.75 0.42 22.00
CA GLN A 277 15.78 -0.43 21.39
C GLN A 277 17.10 0.30 21.15
N LEU A 278 17.05 1.62 21.00
CA LEU A 278 18.22 2.50 20.87
C LEU A 278 18.80 2.96 22.21
N GLY A 279 18.16 2.59 23.35
CA GLY A 279 18.56 3.01 24.68
C GLY A 279 18.13 4.42 25.09
N GLU A 280 17.28 5.07 24.29
CA GLU A 280 16.74 6.42 24.51
C GLU A 280 15.47 6.36 25.36
N THR A 281 15.54 5.72 26.54
CA THR A 281 14.39 5.39 27.40
C THR A 281 13.53 6.61 27.74
N ALA A 282 14.16 7.76 28.02
CA ALA A 282 13.42 8.97 28.37
C ALA A 282 12.48 9.46 27.25
N LYS A 283 12.94 9.42 26.00
CA LYS A 283 12.12 9.79 24.83
C LYS A 283 11.00 8.78 24.58
N ALA A 284 11.31 7.49 24.75
CA ALA A 284 10.31 6.44 24.63
C ALA A 284 9.23 6.59 25.69
N ASP A 285 9.62 6.85 26.95
CA ASP A 285 8.68 7.06 28.05
C ASP A 285 7.81 8.32 27.85
N GLU A 286 8.34 9.39 27.28
CA GLU A 286 7.56 10.58 26.93
C GLU A 286 6.41 10.24 25.98
N ILE A 287 6.70 9.52 24.88
CA ILE A 287 5.68 9.10 23.90
C ILE A 287 4.68 8.14 24.55
N MET A 288 5.16 7.12 25.25
CA MET A 288 4.30 6.10 25.86
C MET A 288 3.41 6.68 26.95
N LYS A 289 3.93 7.62 27.74
CA LYS A 289 3.14 8.35 28.74
C LYS A 289 2.01 9.14 28.10
N ALA A 290 2.30 9.89 27.02
CA ALA A 290 1.29 10.70 26.34
C ALA A 290 0.19 9.83 25.72
N LEU A 291 0.53 8.65 25.19
CA LEU A 291 -0.44 7.69 24.66
C LEU A 291 -1.32 7.10 25.77
N ALA A 292 -0.70 6.61 26.85
CA ALA A 292 -1.41 6.00 27.98
C ALA A 292 -2.30 7.01 28.71
N ASP A 293 -1.83 8.25 28.93
CA ASP A 293 -2.65 9.31 29.51
C ASP A 293 -3.91 9.56 28.67
N LYS A 294 -3.77 9.61 27.35
CA LYS A 294 -4.89 9.79 26.42
C LYS A 294 -5.87 8.62 26.46
N ALA A 295 -5.37 7.38 26.52
CA ALA A 295 -6.22 6.20 26.63
C ALA A 295 -7.00 6.20 27.96
N VAL A 296 -6.35 6.53 29.08
CA VAL A 296 -7.00 6.67 30.39
C VAL A 296 -8.06 7.76 30.37
N GLU A 297 -7.79 8.92 29.73
CA GLU A 297 -8.76 10.00 29.58
C GLU A 297 -10.02 9.55 28.84
N TYR A 298 -9.88 8.85 27.71
CA TYR A 298 -11.02 8.31 26.98
C TYR A 298 -11.80 7.29 27.79
N LEU A 299 -11.13 6.35 28.43
CA LEU A 299 -11.78 5.33 29.27
C LEU A 299 -12.57 5.96 30.44
N THR A 300 -11.98 6.92 31.12
CA THR A 300 -12.64 7.67 32.19
C THR A 300 -13.84 8.44 31.67
N TRP A 301 -13.71 9.06 30.50
CA TRP A 301 -14.81 9.77 29.88
C TRP A 301 -15.97 8.84 29.50
N TYR A 302 -15.71 7.69 28.86
CA TYR A 302 -16.76 6.71 28.55
C TYR A 302 -17.48 6.24 29.82
N LEU A 303 -16.76 5.97 30.91
CA LEU A 303 -17.34 5.58 32.20
C LEU A 303 -18.17 6.70 32.85
N SER A 304 -17.98 7.96 32.47
CA SER A 304 -18.75 9.08 32.98
C SER A 304 -20.07 9.35 32.24
N LEU A 305 -20.31 8.69 31.11
CA LEU A 305 -21.53 8.88 30.33
C LEU A 305 -22.75 8.33 31.04
N ASP A 306 -23.94 8.83 30.69
CA ASP A 306 -25.20 8.21 31.12
C ASP A 306 -25.36 6.81 30.48
N ASP A 307 -26.27 5.98 31.04
CA ASP A 307 -26.39 4.58 30.67
C ASP A 307 -26.68 4.35 29.19
N ASN A 308 -27.52 5.19 28.58
CA ASN A 308 -27.84 5.05 27.15
C ASN A 308 -26.62 5.34 26.28
N ARG A 309 -25.87 6.40 26.59
CA ARG A 309 -24.66 6.75 25.82
C ARG A 309 -23.53 5.77 26.09
N PHE A 310 -23.40 5.30 27.34
CA PHE A 310 -22.42 4.29 27.70
C PHE A 310 -22.66 2.98 26.91
N MET A 311 -23.90 2.48 26.89
CA MET A 311 -24.23 1.26 26.16
C MET A 311 -23.94 1.34 24.65
N ILE A 312 -24.10 2.52 24.05
CA ILE A 312 -23.75 2.73 22.62
C ILE A 312 -22.22 2.77 22.43
N SER A 313 -21.48 3.16 23.45
CA SER A 313 -20.01 3.39 23.39
C SER A 313 -19.18 2.22 23.95
N THR A 314 -19.79 1.08 24.24
CA THR A 314 -19.08 -0.08 24.84
C THR A 314 -17.94 -0.59 23.94
N ARG A 315 -18.16 -0.60 22.62
CA ARG A 315 -17.14 -1.03 21.65
C ARG A 315 -15.93 -0.08 21.63
N GLU A 316 -16.17 1.21 21.73
CA GLU A 316 -15.12 2.22 21.81
C GLU A 316 -14.36 2.12 23.11
N PHE A 317 -15.06 1.86 24.22
CA PHE A 317 -14.41 1.59 25.51
C PHE A 317 -13.48 0.37 25.42
N GLU A 318 -14.00 -0.77 24.94
CA GLU A 318 -13.20 -1.99 24.80
C GLU A 318 -11.98 -1.79 23.91
N TYR A 319 -12.11 -1.01 22.83
CA TYR A 319 -11.01 -0.65 21.96
C TYR A 319 -9.92 0.14 22.72
N HIS A 320 -10.28 1.21 23.42
CA HIS A 320 -9.31 2.04 24.16
C HIS A 320 -8.70 1.30 25.34
N TRP A 321 -9.46 0.39 25.97
CA TRP A 321 -8.91 -0.48 27.01
C TRP A 321 -7.87 -1.44 26.45
N ALA A 322 -8.14 -2.08 25.31
CA ALA A 322 -7.19 -2.95 24.65
C ALA A 322 -5.94 -2.19 24.18
N VAL A 323 -6.08 -0.93 23.77
CA VAL A 323 -4.96 -0.04 23.46
C VAL A 323 -4.10 0.19 24.71
N LEU A 324 -4.69 0.62 25.83
CA LEU A 324 -3.95 0.85 27.07
C LEU A 324 -3.23 -0.41 27.57
N ASP A 325 -3.89 -1.56 27.53
CA ASP A 325 -3.28 -2.86 27.90
C ASP A 325 -2.08 -3.19 27.02
N ALA A 326 -2.19 -2.97 25.70
CA ALA A 326 -1.09 -3.20 24.77
C ALA A 326 0.08 -2.21 24.99
N GLU A 327 -0.19 -0.95 25.35
CA GLU A 327 0.82 0.05 25.71
C GLU A 327 1.57 -0.37 26.98
N VAL A 328 0.85 -0.81 27.99
CA VAL A 328 1.44 -1.32 29.24
C VAL A 328 2.30 -2.56 29.00
N LYS A 329 1.84 -3.48 28.15
CA LYS A 329 2.64 -4.65 27.73
C LYS A 329 3.94 -4.23 27.02
N ALA A 330 3.89 -3.20 26.17
CA ALA A 330 5.08 -2.66 25.53
C ALA A 330 6.02 -2.02 26.57
N MET A 331 5.51 -1.23 27.52
CA MET A 331 6.30 -0.66 28.61
C MET A 331 7.01 -1.76 29.45
N LYS A 332 6.30 -2.84 29.79
CA LYS A 332 6.87 -4.00 30.51
C LYS A 332 7.96 -4.68 29.72
N LYS A 333 7.77 -4.90 28.42
CA LYS A 333 8.74 -5.53 27.52
C LYS A 333 10.10 -4.82 27.55
N TYR A 334 10.09 -3.50 27.73
CA TYR A 334 11.30 -2.69 27.79
C TYR A 334 11.70 -2.24 29.20
N ASN A 335 11.09 -2.81 30.24
CA ASN A 335 11.33 -2.50 31.66
C ASN A 335 11.16 -1.01 32.00
N SER A 336 10.21 -0.33 31.35
CA SER A 336 9.86 1.03 31.72
C SER A 336 9.12 1.09 33.05
N LYS A 337 9.52 2.02 33.93
CA LYS A 337 8.83 2.26 35.20
C LYS A 337 7.40 2.77 35.03
N LEU A 338 7.04 3.26 33.88
CA LEU A 338 5.66 3.66 33.57
C LEU A 338 4.69 2.49 33.65
N ALA A 339 5.15 1.25 33.44
CA ALA A 339 4.31 0.07 33.58
C ALA A 339 3.72 -0.05 35.01
N GLU A 340 4.49 0.28 36.03
CA GLU A 340 4.04 0.24 37.45
C GLU A 340 2.93 1.28 37.71
N ILE A 341 2.86 2.34 36.92
CA ILE A 341 1.86 3.41 37.06
C ILE A 341 0.55 3.05 36.36
N TYR A 342 0.66 2.47 35.16
CA TYR A 342 -0.51 2.25 34.29
C TYR A 342 -1.12 0.85 34.43
N GLU A 343 -0.37 -0.16 34.85
CA GLU A 343 -0.91 -1.51 35.02
C GLU A 343 -2.08 -1.57 36.00
N PRO A 344 -2.02 -0.94 37.21
CA PRO A 344 -3.17 -0.90 38.09
C PRO A 344 -4.39 -0.20 37.49
N LYS A 345 -4.17 0.82 36.65
CA LYS A 345 -5.26 1.54 35.98
C LYS A 345 -5.97 0.68 34.92
N VAL A 346 -5.26 -0.21 34.22
CA VAL A 346 -5.86 -1.16 33.31
C VAL A 346 -6.89 -2.04 33.98
N GLU A 347 -6.52 -2.58 35.16
CA GLU A 347 -7.38 -3.44 35.97
C GLU A 347 -8.55 -2.66 36.59
N GLU A 348 -8.28 -1.49 37.18
CA GLU A 348 -9.28 -0.63 37.81
C GLU A 348 -10.38 -0.24 36.80
N LEU A 349 -9.99 0.31 35.63
CA LEU A 349 -10.92 0.76 34.60
C LEU A 349 -11.73 -0.39 34.02
N TYR A 350 -11.13 -1.58 33.88
CA TYR A 350 -11.86 -2.76 33.45
C TYR A 350 -12.89 -3.23 34.45
N ASN A 351 -12.54 -3.24 35.74
CA ASN A 351 -13.46 -3.62 36.84
C ASN A 351 -14.65 -2.64 36.90
N MET A 352 -14.40 -1.33 36.78
CA MET A 352 -15.47 -0.33 36.69
C MET A 352 -16.40 -0.56 35.48
N TYR A 353 -15.85 -0.92 34.36
CA TYR A 353 -16.62 -1.28 33.14
C TYR A 353 -17.52 -2.51 33.40
N VAL A 354 -16.92 -3.58 33.95
CA VAL A 354 -17.65 -4.83 34.25
C VAL A 354 -18.78 -4.61 35.23
N ASP A 355 -18.54 -3.80 36.29
CA ASP A 355 -19.56 -3.52 37.31
C ASP A 355 -20.72 -2.73 36.71
N ARG A 356 -20.41 -1.75 35.86
CA ARG A 356 -21.41 -0.94 35.18
C ARG A 356 -22.22 -1.72 34.11
N MET A 357 -21.65 -2.79 33.53
CA MET A 357 -22.36 -3.68 32.62
C MET A 357 -23.31 -4.64 33.29
N LYS A 358 -23.25 -4.79 34.63
CA LYS A 358 -24.15 -5.62 35.46
C LYS A 358 -25.37 -4.85 35.96
N GLU A 359 -25.32 -3.52 36.00
CA GLU A 359 -26.40 -2.62 36.38
C GLU A 359 -27.41 -2.43 35.20
#